data_5f36e483973ef298f111bedba6d5fe81
#
_entry.id   5f36e483973ef298f111bedba6d5fe81
#
_cell.length_a   1.000
_cell.length_b   1.000
_cell.length_c   1.000
_cell.angle_alpha   90.00
_cell.angle_beta   90.00
_cell.angle_gamma   90.00
#
_symmetry.space_group_name_H-M   'P 1'
#
loop_
_entity.id
_entity.type
_entity.pdbx_description
1 polymer ?
#
loop_
_entity_poly.entity_id
_entity_poly.type
_entity_poly.pdbx_seq_one_letter_code
_entity_poly.pdbx_strand_id
1 'polypeptide(L)'
;MVDSLWGDEFIIPETKKVAKKIVDKISKPKDPSVVVKKAVKSKTVSVREKLAIIKENVLKILGKYVDNTLVIKTREQLTEYIDRAILNGAIAVDTETNNSLDPITCKLMGPCLYTPGLKNAYVPLNHVNPDTLERLDWQLTEEDVKEELARLTNTKIIMHNGKFDYSVIKCTTGLELSIYWDTMIGAKVLDENEKSAGLKQQYIDKIDSSQEKYSIDHLFEGIEYALVDPDIFALYAATDSYMTYRLYEWQKERFELPGHERLYSLFRNVEVPVIIPIAEMEMTGVEVDQEYAQLLSNKYHKKLDSIDAKINAELLDLKDKIAEWRLTEDANFHPLATKPNKNGEYLPQKSKNEQLEDPINLASPTQLAILFYDILKCPPVDKKKPRGTGETELKAIEQKLKLPICKLLIERREWVKLITTYIDVIPELAKRWPDGRVRTHFNQYGAQTGRMSSSDPINL
;
A
#
# COMPACT_ATOMS: atom_id res chain seq x y z
N MET A 1 -29.62 36.22 3.64
CA MET A 1 -29.82 36.63 2.24
C MET A 1 -28.45 37.06 1.70
N VAL A 2 -27.76 36.19 1.09
CA VAL A 2 -26.66 36.50 0.16
C VAL A 2 -26.92 35.62 -1.05
N ASP A 3 -27.41 36.30 -2.10
CA ASP A 3 -27.89 35.67 -3.31
C ASP A 3 -26.79 34.98 -4.10
N SER A 4 -27.17 33.84 -4.62
CA SER A 4 -26.55 33.08 -5.66
C SER A 4 -26.15 33.93 -6.88
N LEU A 5 -24.88 34.19 -7.03
CA LEU A 5 -24.30 34.82 -8.20
C LEU A 5 -23.12 34.01 -8.69
N TRP A 6 -23.36 32.77 -9.16
CA TRP A 6 -22.39 32.08 -10.08
C TRP A 6 -23.06 30.82 -10.61
N GLY A 7 -23.39 30.87 -11.91
CA GLY A 7 -24.01 29.78 -12.63
C GLY A 7 -23.11 28.53 -12.74
N ASP A 8 -23.75 27.38 -12.90
CA ASP A 8 -23.22 26.01 -12.90
C ASP A 8 -22.40 25.61 -14.14
N GLU A 9 -21.78 26.52 -14.85
CA GLU A 9 -21.00 26.19 -16.05
C GLU A 9 -19.58 26.75 -15.94
N PHE A 10 -18.64 25.93 -15.57
CA PHE A 10 -17.24 25.87 -15.98
C PHE A 10 -16.42 25.02 -15.01
N ILE A 11 -16.48 23.69 -15.22
CA ILE A 11 -15.60 22.75 -14.56
C ILE A 11 -14.71 22.13 -15.62
N ILE A 12 -13.40 22.37 -15.55
CA ILE A 12 -12.45 21.66 -16.43
C ILE A 12 -12.50 20.17 -16.10
N PRO A 13 -12.88 19.31 -17.09
CA PRO A 13 -13.14 17.89 -16.82
C PRO A 13 -11.89 17.08 -16.45
N GLU A 14 -10.67 17.58 -16.73
CA GLU A 14 -9.45 16.79 -16.62
C GLU A 14 -8.91 16.65 -15.20
N THR A 15 -8.89 17.73 -14.40
CA THR A 15 -8.37 17.67 -13.02
C THR A 15 -9.26 16.82 -12.13
N LYS A 16 -10.59 16.97 -12.24
CA LYS A 16 -11.54 16.08 -11.53
C LYS A 16 -11.44 14.63 -12.01
N LYS A 17 -11.16 14.39 -13.30
CA LYS A 17 -10.92 13.03 -13.82
C LYS A 17 -9.61 12.44 -13.28
N VAL A 18 -8.57 13.24 -13.09
CA VAL A 18 -7.30 12.77 -12.52
C VAL A 18 -7.43 12.50 -11.03
N ALA A 19 -8.03 13.42 -10.26
CA ALA A 19 -8.32 13.22 -8.84
C ALA A 19 -9.23 11.99 -8.64
N LYS A 20 -10.30 11.84 -9.42
CA LYS A 20 -11.15 10.65 -9.39
C LYS A 20 -10.41 9.37 -9.76
N LYS A 21 -9.49 9.41 -10.74
CA LYS A 21 -8.63 8.25 -11.06
C LYS A 21 -7.65 7.91 -9.93
N ILE A 22 -7.14 8.90 -9.21
CA ILE A 22 -6.26 8.68 -8.05
C ILE A 22 -7.08 8.11 -6.90
N VAL A 23 -8.23 8.70 -6.58
CA VAL A 23 -9.15 8.18 -5.57
C VAL A 23 -9.63 6.77 -5.93
N ASP A 24 -10.04 6.54 -7.18
CA ASP A 24 -10.44 5.21 -7.67
C ASP A 24 -9.29 4.18 -7.62
N LYS A 25 -8.04 4.62 -7.76
CA LYS A 25 -6.87 3.76 -7.67
C LYS A 25 -6.46 3.45 -6.22
N ILE A 26 -6.70 4.40 -5.31
CA ILE A 26 -6.42 4.32 -3.89
C ILE A 26 -7.61 3.69 -3.15
N SER A 27 -8.85 4.01 -3.55
CA SER A 27 -10.09 3.60 -2.88
C SER A 27 -10.57 2.20 -3.24
N LYS A 28 -9.99 1.57 -4.26
CA LYS A 28 -10.27 0.15 -4.48
C LYS A 28 -9.33 -0.64 -3.58
N PRO A 29 -9.84 -1.38 -2.58
CA PRO A 29 -9.13 -2.58 -2.18
C PRO A 29 -8.84 -3.29 -3.49
N LYS A 30 -7.70 -3.96 -3.63
CA LYS A 30 -7.43 -4.82 -4.78
C LYS A 30 -8.55 -5.87 -4.81
N ASP A 31 -9.67 -5.49 -5.43
CA ASP A 31 -10.80 -6.37 -5.62
C ASP A 31 -10.31 -7.45 -6.59
N PRO A 32 -10.23 -8.70 -6.17
CA PRO A 32 -9.80 -9.81 -7.02
C PRO A 32 -10.67 -9.94 -8.27
N SER A 33 -11.91 -9.39 -8.25
CA SER A 33 -12.84 -9.44 -9.38
C SER A 33 -12.49 -8.52 -10.55
N VAL A 34 -11.61 -7.51 -10.37
CA VAL A 34 -11.25 -6.53 -11.44
C VAL A 34 -10.10 -7.02 -12.33
N VAL A 35 -9.33 -8.02 -11.92
CA VAL A 35 -8.27 -8.61 -12.75
C VAL A 35 -8.82 -9.55 -13.85
N VAL A 36 -10.09 -9.91 -13.80
CA VAL A 36 -10.71 -10.94 -14.66
C VAL A 36 -11.12 -10.43 -16.06
N LYS A 37 -10.88 -9.18 -16.47
CA LYS A 37 -11.25 -8.70 -17.82
C LYS A 37 -10.16 -8.79 -18.89
N LYS A 38 -9.13 -9.60 -18.71
CA LYS A 38 -8.22 -10.06 -19.79
C LYS A 38 -7.84 -11.52 -19.61
N ALA A 39 -8.82 -12.37 -19.39
CA ALA A 39 -8.60 -13.81 -19.44
C ALA A 39 -9.16 -14.36 -20.76
N VAL A 40 -8.28 -14.98 -21.51
CA VAL A 40 -8.60 -16.10 -22.41
C VAL A 40 -9.71 -16.93 -21.79
N LYS A 41 -10.68 -17.41 -22.56
CA LYS A 41 -11.73 -18.35 -22.15
C LYS A 41 -11.11 -19.54 -21.40
N SER A 42 -10.86 -19.41 -20.11
CA SER A 42 -10.57 -20.51 -19.21
C SER A 42 -11.91 -21.04 -18.68
N LYS A 43 -12.09 -22.34 -18.64
CA LYS A 43 -13.18 -23.00 -17.94
C LYS A 43 -13.28 -22.36 -16.56
N THR A 44 -14.44 -21.86 -16.19
CA THR A 44 -14.71 -21.33 -14.83
C THR A 44 -14.58 -22.49 -13.85
N VAL A 45 -13.47 -22.55 -13.12
CA VAL A 45 -13.23 -23.55 -12.07
C VAL A 45 -14.22 -23.26 -10.94
N SER A 46 -14.96 -24.24 -10.48
CA SER A 46 -15.90 -24.08 -9.36
C SER A 46 -15.16 -23.75 -8.06
N VAL A 47 -15.85 -23.15 -7.07
CA VAL A 47 -15.28 -22.87 -5.75
C VAL A 47 -14.74 -24.15 -5.10
N ARG A 48 -15.48 -25.28 -5.20
CA ARG A 48 -15.04 -26.59 -4.67
C ARG A 48 -13.75 -27.09 -5.33
N GLU A 49 -13.63 -26.97 -6.64
CA GLU A 49 -12.40 -27.36 -7.35
C GLU A 49 -11.21 -26.48 -6.94
N LYS A 50 -11.43 -25.17 -6.77
CA LYS A 50 -10.39 -24.26 -6.27
C LYS A 50 -9.93 -24.63 -4.86
N LEU A 51 -10.86 -24.90 -3.95
CA LEU A 51 -10.55 -25.34 -2.59
C LEU A 51 -9.76 -26.65 -2.56
N ALA A 52 -10.08 -27.60 -3.45
CA ALA A 52 -9.35 -28.85 -3.57
C ALA A 52 -7.90 -28.61 -4.06
N ILE A 53 -7.70 -27.74 -5.06
CA ILE A 53 -6.37 -27.35 -5.56
C ILE A 53 -5.56 -26.64 -4.45
N ILE A 54 -6.19 -25.72 -3.72
CA ILE A 54 -5.56 -25.02 -2.59
C ILE A 54 -5.10 -26.01 -1.53
N LYS A 55 -5.97 -26.94 -1.13
CA LYS A 55 -5.63 -27.98 -0.16
C LYS A 55 -4.41 -28.79 -0.61
N GLU A 56 -4.37 -29.22 -1.86
CA GLU A 56 -3.23 -29.97 -2.42
C GLU A 56 -1.93 -29.15 -2.39
N ASN A 57 -1.99 -27.89 -2.84
CA ASN A 57 -0.85 -26.97 -2.86
C ASN A 57 -0.32 -26.67 -1.44
N VAL A 58 -1.21 -26.39 -0.50
CA VAL A 58 -0.85 -26.13 0.90
C VAL A 58 -0.20 -27.38 1.51
N LEU A 59 -0.78 -28.56 1.34
CA LEU A 59 -0.21 -29.79 1.85
C LEU A 59 1.15 -30.14 1.20
N LYS A 60 1.33 -29.83 -0.06
CA LYS A 60 2.60 -30.01 -0.74
C LYS A 60 3.72 -29.14 -0.15
N ILE A 61 3.44 -27.88 0.17
CA ILE A 61 4.43 -26.89 0.65
C ILE A 61 4.57 -26.94 2.17
N LEU A 62 3.46 -27.04 2.88
CA LEU A 62 3.37 -26.92 4.35
C LEU A 62 3.00 -28.21 5.07
N GLY A 63 2.84 -29.32 4.36
CA GLY A 63 2.44 -30.61 4.94
C GLY A 63 3.38 -31.12 6.03
N LYS A 64 4.67 -30.71 6.00
CA LYS A 64 5.63 -31.02 7.07
C LYS A 64 5.28 -30.44 8.43
N TYR A 65 4.37 -29.45 8.48
CA TYR A 65 3.93 -28.81 9.72
C TYR A 65 2.64 -29.43 10.30
N VAL A 66 1.98 -30.37 9.63
CA VAL A 66 0.70 -30.96 10.07
C VAL A 66 0.79 -31.47 11.52
N ASP A 67 1.82 -32.25 11.84
CA ASP A 67 2.00 -32.81 13.20
C ASP A 67 2.33 -31.74 14.25
N ASN A 68 2.82 -30.56 13.82
CA ASN A 68 3.21 -29.46 14.68
C ASN A 68 2.15 -28.34 14.72
N THR A 69 1.01 -28.51 14.05
CA THR A 69 -0.07 -27.50 14.01
C THR A 69 -1.24 -27.99 14.86
N LEU A 70 -1.85 -27.07 15.58
CA LEU A 70 -3.03 -27.26 16.41
C LEU A 70 -4.11 -26.27 16.00
N VAL A 71 -5.29 -26.74 15.64
CA VAL A 71 -6.48 -25.90 15.52
C VAL A 71 -7.22 -25.96 16.85
N ILE A 72 -7.32 -24.83 17.53
CA ILE A 72 -8.03 -24.71 18.81
C ILE A 72 -9.53 -24.58 18.51
N LYS A 73 -10.30 -25.56 18.98
CA LYS A 73 -11.74 -25.69 18.68
C LYS A 73 -12.64 -25.46 19.88
N THR A 74 -12.07 -25.41 21.08
CA THR A 74 -12.84 -25.17 22.32
C THR A 74 -12.15 -24.14 23.20
N ARG A 75 -12.93 -23.52 24.07
CA ARG A 75 -12.41 -22.55 25.02
C ARG A 75 -11.41 -23.18 26.00
N GLU A 76 -11.69 -24.40 26.45
CA GLU A 76 -10.80 -25.14 27.36
C GLU A 76 -9.43 -25.35 26.73
N GLN A 77 -9.37 -25.70 25.44
CA GLN A 77 -8.10 -25.83 24.72
C GLN A 77 -7.33 -24.47 24.65
N LEU A 78 -8.05 -23.36 24.44
CA LEU A 78 -7.44 -22.03 24.44
C LEU A 78 -6.93 -21.66 25.83
N THR A 79 -7.74 -21.91 26.88
CA THR A 79 -7.36 -21.67 28.27
C THR A 79 -6.09 -22.46 28.66
N GLU A 80 -6.02 -23.76 28.34
CA GLU A 80 -4.82 -24.58 28.59
C GLU A 80 -3.59 -24.06 27.83
N TYR A 81 -3.79 -23.60 26.60
CA TYR A 81 -2.70 -23.03 25.79
C TYR A 81 -2.17 -21.74 26.41
N ILE A 82 -3.04 -20.85 26.84
CA ILE A 82 -2.71 -19.57 27.49
C ILE A 82 -2.07 -19.82 28.87
N ASP A 83 -2.57 -20.77 29.66
CA ASP A 83 -1.94 -21.16 30.93
C ASP A 83 -0.49 -21.58 30.73
N ARG A 84 -0.21 -22.36 29.71
CA ARG A 84 1.14 -22.77 29.37
C ARG A 84 2.00 -21.61 28.91
N ALA A 85 1.46 -20.68 28.12
CA ALA A 85 2.16 -19.48 27.71
C ALA A 85 2.54 -18.58 28.92
N ILE A 86 1.64 -18.45 29.88
CA ILE A 86 1.88 -17.72 31.13
C ILE A 86 3.01 -18.37 31.93
N LEU A 87 2.98 -19.70 32.06
CA LEU A 87 4.05 -20.46 32.73
C LEU A 87 5.41 -20.29 32.03
N ASN A 88 5.43 -20.28 30.72
CA ASN A 88 6.64 -20.07 29.91
C ASN A 88 7.13 -18.60 29.96
N GLY A 89 6.26 -17.67 30.34
CA GLY A 89 6.54 -16.23 30.42
C GLY A 89 6.70 -15.52 29.09
N ALA A 90 6.42 -16.21 27.95
CA ALA A 90 6.52 -15.63 26.61
C ALA A 90 5.61 -16.36 25.61
N ILE A 91 5.03 -15.61 24.69
CA ILE A 91 4.17 -16.11 23.59
C ILE A 91 4.37 -15.24 22.35
N ALA A 92 4.44 -15.86 21.18
CA ALA A 92 4.26 -15.14 19.91
C ALA A 92 2.77 -15.10 19.54
N VAL A 93 2.33 -13.93 19.11
CA VAL A 93 0.96 -13.66 18.67
C VAL A 93 1.01 -13.02 17.29
N ASP A 94 0.21 -13.53 16.38
CA ASP A 94 0.00 -13.03 15.03
C ASP A 94 -1.49 -13.06 14.74
N THR A 95 -1.99 -12.33 13.76
CA THR A 95 -3.42 -12.30 13.41
C THR A 95 -3.63 -12.52 11.93
N GLU A 96 -4.58 -13.38 11.61
CA GLU A 96 -5.07 -13.54 10.25
C GLU A 96 -6.37 -12.78 10.06
N THR A 97 -6.46 -12.05 8.95
CA THR A 97 -7.66 -11.29 8.60
C THR A 97 -8.27 -11.84 7.31
N ASN A 98 -9.49 -11.42 7.02
CA ASN A 98 -10.04 -11.66 5.70
C ASN A 98 -9.14 -10.96 4.64
N ASN A 99 -9.48 -11.06 3.35
CA ASN A 99 -8.67 -10.48 2.27
C ASN A 99 -8.47 -8.93 2.37
N SER A 100 -8.74 -8.30 3.51
CA SER A 100 -8.54 -6.87 3.79
C SER A 100 -7.38 -6.67 4.77
N LEU A 101 -6.53 -5.67 4.47
CA LEU A 101 -5.43 -5.23 5.33
C LEU A 101 -5.73 -3.90 6.07
N ASP A 102 -6.99 -3.46 6.08
CA ASP A 102 -7.41 -2.29 6.87
C ASP A 102 -7.90 -2.77 8.26
N PRO A 103 -7.18 -2.50 9.35
CA PRO A 103 -7.51 -2.99 10.68
C PRO A 103 -8.89 -2.55 11.20
N ILE A 104 -9.43 -1.45 10.66
CA ILE A 104 -10.73 -0.89 11.10
C ILE A 104 -11.89 -1.60 10.44
N THR A 105 -11.71 -2.06 9.20
CA THR A 105 -12.78 -2.64 8.39
C THR A 105 -12.58 -4.12 8.09
N CYS A 106 -11.40 -4.67 8.41
CA CYS A 106 -11.14 -6.08 8.23
C CYS A 106 -11.95 -6.93 9.25
N LYS A 107 -12.08 -8.21 8.92
CA LYS A 107 -12.66 -9.22 9.80
C LYS A 107 -11.54 -10.11 10.30
N LEU A 108 -11.41 -10.24 11.62
CA LEU A 108 -10.44 -11.15 12.23
C LEU A 108 -10.83 -12.60 11.93
N MET A 109 -9.99 -13.31 11.17
CA MET A 109 -10.17 -14.74 10.89
C MET A 109 -9.74 -15.61 12.07
N GLY A 110 -8.77 -15.13 12.84
CA GLY A 110 -8.33 -15.73 14.08
C GLY A 110 -6.90 -15.38 14.47
N PRO A 111 -6.57 -15.42 15.76
CA PRO A 111 -5.18 -15.28 16.22
C PRO A 111 -4.40 -16.58 16.02
N CYS A 112 -3.10 -16.42 15.79
CA CYS A 112 -2.10 -17.47 15.70
C CYS A 112 -1.17 -17.34 16.91
N LEU A 113 -0.90 -18.46 17.57
CA LEU A 113 -0.20 -18.48 18.85
C LEU A 113 0.95 -19.48 18.82
N TYR A 114 2.09 -19.09 19.41
CA TYR A 114 3.16 -20.05 19.66
C TYR A 114 3.89 -19.74 20.99
N THR A 115 4.08 -20.79 21.78
CA THR A 115 4.96 -20.79 22.95
C THR A 115 5.78 -22.08 23.00
N PRO A 116 7.03 -22.10 23.49
CA PRO A 116 7.86 -23.28 23.52
C PRO A 116 7.23 -24.48 24.20
N GLY A 117 7.42 -25.65 23.62
CA GLY A 117 6.90 -26.92 24.14
C GLY A 117 5.45 -27.22 23.77
N LEU A 118 4.79 -26.32 23.02
CA LEU A 118 3.47 -26.58 22.44
C LEU A 118 3.55 -26.55 20.90
N LYS A 119 2.49 -27.05 20.27
CA LYS A 119 2.31 -26.94 18.81
C LYS A 119 1.97 -25.51 18.43
N ASN A 120 2.25 -25.13 17.18
CA ASN A 120 1.79 -23.88 16.59
C ASN A 120 0.27 -23.89 16.55
N ALA A 121 -0.38 -22.89 17.12
CA ALA A 121 -1.82 -22.89 17.27
C ALA A 121 -2.50 -21.83 16.41
N TYR A 122 -3.63 -22.17 15.85
CA TYR A 122 -4.57 -21.25 15.20
C TYR A 122 -5.93 -21.34 15.89
N VAL A 123 -6.54 -20.20 16.16
CA VAL A 123 -7.86 -20.09 16.80
C VAL A 123 -8.87 -19.55 15.77
N PRO A 124 -9.58 -20.41 15.02
CA PRO A 124 -10.52 -19.96 13.99
C PRO A 124 -11.73 -19.25 14.59
N LEU A 125 -12.11 -18.12 13.99
CA LEU A 125 -13.24 -17.29 14.42
C LEU A 125 -14.32 -17.12 13.35
N ASN A 126 -13.93 -16.92 12.11
CA ASN A 126 -14.84 -16.44 11.07
C ASN A 126 -14.78 -17.25 9.77
N HIS A 127 -14.42 -18.53 9.84
CA HIS A 127 -14.58 -19.44 8.72
C HIS A 127 -16.03 -19.85 8.52
N VAL A 128 -16.41 -20.10 7.29
CA VAL A 128 -17.75 -20.45 6.88
C VAL A 128 -17.78 -21.77 6.11
N ASN A 129 -18.89 -22.45 6.14
CA ASN A 129 -19.13 -23.61 5.30
C ASN A 129 -19.19 -23.14 3.82
N PRO A 130 -18.38 -23.69 2.89
CA PRO A 130 -18.34 -23.25 1.50
C PRO A 130 -19.66 -23.42 0.74
N ASP A 131 -20.56 -24.29 1.21
CA ASP A 131 -21.82 -24.60 0.54
C ASP A 131 -22.98 -23.75 1.06
N THR A 132 -23.04 -23.50 2.40
CA THR A 132 -24.13 -22.74 3.03
C THR A 132 -23.77 -21.28 3.29
N LEU A 133 -22.48 -20.93 3.28
CA LEU A 133 -21.91 -19.64 3.68
C LEU A 133 -22.21 -19.26 5.14
N GLU A 134 -22.67 -20.22 5.93
CA GLU A 134 -22.89 -20.04 7.37
C GLU A 134 -21.58 -20.24 8.14
N ARG A 135 -21.41 -19.47 9.21
CA ARG A 135 -20.27 -19.60 10.11
C ARG A 135 -20.23 -21.01 10.71
N LEU A 136 -19.05 -21.58 10.81
CA LEU A 136 -18.90 -22.91 11.45
C LEU A 136 -19.20 -22.81 12.96
N ASP A 137 -20.13 -23.61 13.45
CA ASP A 137 -20.72 -23.50 14.81
C ASP A 137 -19.74 -23.75 15.95
N TRP A 138 -18.70 -24.57 15.70
CA TRP A 138 -17.73 -24.98 16.71
C TRP A 138 -16.62 -23.95 16.97
N GLN A 139 -16.54 -22.87 16.19
CA GLN A 139 -15.52 -21.84 16.38
C GLN A 139 -15.77 -21.02 17.63
N LEU A 140 -14.70 -20.58 18.26
CA LEU A 140 -14.74 -19.65 19.38
C LEU A 140 -15.30 -18.29 18.94
N THR A 141 -15.71 -17.49 19.91
CA THR A 141 -16.15 -16.12 19.71
C THR A 141 -14.99 -15.12 19.89
N GLU A 142 -15.17 -13.90 19.40
CA GLU A 142 -14.21 -12.81 19.64
C GLU A 142 -14.08 -12.49 21.14
N GLU A 143 -15.16 -12.67 21.93
CA GLU A 143 -15.14 -12.46 23.38
C GLU A 143 -14.35 -13.57 24.10
N ASP A 144 -14.44 -14.84 23.67
CA ASP A 144 -13.62 -15.92 24.21
C ASP A 144 -12.12 -15.63 24.01
N VAL A 145 -11.74 -15.15 22.81
CA VAL A 145 -10.36 -14.76 22.49
C VAL A 145 -9.93 -13.58 23.33
N LYS A 146 -10.76 -12.56 23.45
CA LYS A 146 -10.50 -11.36 24.27
C LYS A 146 -10.21 -11.73 25.73
N GLU A 147 -11.09 -12.51 26.35
CA GLU A 147 -10.96 -12.90 27.76
C GLU A 147 -9.68 -13.71 28.01
N GLU A 148 -9.33 -14.64 27.13
CA GLU A 148 -8.12 -15.43 27.27
C GLU A 148 -6.84 -14.63 26.98
N LEU A 149 -6.79 -13.82 25.93
CA LEU A 149 -5.63 -12.99 25.63
C LEU A 149 -5.41 -11.89 26.71
N ALA A 150 -6.48 -11.40 27.34
CA ALA A 150 -6.37 -10.43 28.43
C ALA A 150 -5.59 -10.96 29.65
N ARG A 151 -5.47 -12.28 29.81
CA ARG A 151 -4.70 -12.94 30.89
C ARG A 151 -3.19 -12.82 30.70
N LEU A 152 -2.72 -12.40 29.50
CA LEU A 152 -1.29 -12.29 29.16
C LEU A 152 -0.59 -11.05 29.71
N THR A 153 -1.17 -10.33 30.65
CA THR A 153 -0.68 -9.02 31.16
C THR A 153 0.79 -9.02 31.61
N ASN A 154 1.28 -10.12 32.17
CA ASN A 154 2.67 -10.28 32.63
C ASN A 154 3.49 -11.22 31.71
N THR A 155 2.94 -11.63 30.58
CA THR A 155 3.61 -12.49 29.61
C THR A 155 4.25 -11.65 28.51
N LYS A 156 5.46 -11.99 28.09
CA LYS A 156 6.13 -11.32 26.99
C LYS A 156 5.45 -11.64 25.68
N ILE A 157 4.72 -10.69 25.12
CA ILE A 157 4.05 -10.85 23.81
C ILE A 157 5.03 -10.43 22.70
N ILE A 158 5.31 -11.35 21.80
CA ILE A 158 6.23 -11.21 20.67
C ILE A 158 5.42 -11.18 19.40
N MET A 159 5.67 -10.18 18.55
CA MET A 159 4.97 -10.00 17.29
C MET A 159 5.95 -9.73 16.13
N HIS A 160 5.47 -9.82 14.91
CA HIS A 160 6.16 -9.37 13.72
C HIS A 160 5.33 -8.34 12.97
N ASN A 161 5.72 -7.07 12.94
CA ASN A 161 4.87 -5.96 12.52
C ASN A 161 3.62 -5.80 13.41
N GLY A 162 3.84 -5.96 14.72
CA GLY A 162 2.79 -6.04 15.73
C GLY A 162 1.90 -4.80 15.84
N LYS A 163 2.25 -3.71 15.18
CA LYS A 163 1.36 -2.57 14.98
C LYS A 163 0.05 -2.98 14.31
N PHE A 164 0.12 -3.84 13.28
CA PHE A 164 -1.05 -4.36 12.59
C PHE A 164 -1.89 -5.25 13.50
N ASP A 165 -1.26 -6.24 14.13
CA ASP A 165 -1.95 -7.21 15.00
C ASP A 165 -2.61 -6.53 16.21
N TYR A 166 -1.90 -5.59 16.83
CA TYR A 166 -2.45 -4.75 17.89
C TYR A 166 -3.71 -4.02 17.42
N SER A 167 -3.65 -3.38 16.25
CA SER A 167 -4.78 -2.63 15.70
C SER A 167 -5.97 -3.54 15.39
N VAL A 168 -5.74 -4.71 14.78
CA VAL A 168 -6.78 -5.70 14.47
C VAL A 168 -7.45 -6.20 15.74
N ILE A 169 -6.68 -6.61 16.74
CA ILE A 169 -7.20 -7.11 18.03
C ILE A 169 -7.99 -6.02 18.73
N LYS A 170 -7.45 -4.79 18.80
CA LYS A 170 -8.14 -3.66 19.45
C LYS A 170 -9.43 -3.29 18.72
N CYS A 171 -9.41 -3.16 17.40
CA CYS A 171 -10.62 -2.82 16.62
C CYS A 171 -11.70 -3.90 16.70
N THR A 172 -11.31 -5.18 16.76
CA THR A 172 -12.26 -6.30 16.77
C THR A 172 -12.79 -6.57 18.18
N THR A 173 -11.91 -6.61 19.19
CA THR A 173 -12.28 -7.08 20.54
C THR A 173 -12.31 -5.98 21.59
N GLY A 174 -11.74 -4.82 21.31
CA GLY A 174 -11.52 -3.74 22.29
C GLY A 174 -10.35 -4.01 23.25
N LEU A 175 -9.60 -5.11 23.08
CA LEU A 175 -8.48 -5.46 23.95
C LEU A 175 -7.21 -4.70 23.54
N GLU A 176 -6.56 -4.10 24.51
CA GLU A 176 -5.23 -3.48 24.36
C GLU A 176 -4.15 -4.45 24.87
N LEU A 177 -3.34 -4.96 23.94
CA LEU A 177 -2.20 -5.80 24.26
C LEU A 177 -0.91 -4.98 24.41
N SER A 178 -0.02 -5.40 25.29
CA SER A 178 1.32 -4.84 25.36
C SER A 178 2.26 -5.60 24.42
N ILE A 179 3.04 -4.89 23.61
CA ILE A 179 4.04 -5.52 22.73
C ILE A 179 5.38 -5.52 23.50
N TYR A 180 5.89 -6.73 23.79
CA TYR A 180 7.20 -6.87 24.40
C TYR A 180 8.32 -6.83 23.35
N TRP A 181 8.12 -7.44 22.19
CA TRP A 181 9.12 -7.52 21.13
C TRP A 181 8.45 -7.50 19.76
N ASP A 182 8.99 -6.72 18.85
CA ASP A 182 8.61 -6.72 17.43
C ASP A 182 9.81 -7.15 16.59
N THR A 183 9.70 -8.29 15.92
CA THR A 183 10.83 -8.87 15.18
C THR A 183 11.12 -8.14 13.87
N MET A 184 10.14 -7.43 13.28
CA MET A 184 10.37 -6.57 12.12
C MET A 184 11.18 -5.34 12.50
N ILE A 185 10.83 -4.70 13.60
CA ILE A 185 11.56 -3.56 14.17
C ILE A 185 12.96 -4.00 14.63
N GLY A 186 13.06 -5.15 15.32
CA GLY A 186 14.34 -5.72 15.74
C GLY A 186 15.30 -5.97 14.58
N ALA A 187 14.81 -6.46 13.44
CA ALA A 187 15.63 -6.66 12.24
C ALA A 187 16.21 -5.34 11.72
N LYS A 188 15.42 -4.27 11.71
CA LYS A 188 15.85 -2.94 11.24
C LYS A 188 16.80 -2.23 12.19
N VAL A 189 16.66 -2.44 13.51
CA VAL A 189 17.60 -1.89 14.49
C VAL A 189 18.95 -2.61 14.45
N LEU A 190 18.93 -3.93 14.24
CA LEU A 190 20.17 -4.72 14.11
C LEU A 190 20.93 -4.43 12.81
N ASP A 191 20.23 -4.13 11.73
CA ASP A 191 20.82 -3.77 10.44
C ASP A 191 19.94 -2.74 9.70
N GLU A 192 20.39 -1.48 9.70
CA GLU A 192 19.68 -0.38 8.99
C GLU A 192 19.60 -0.59 7.48
N ASN A 193 20.50 -1.39 6.92
CA ASN A 193 20.55 -1.73 5.49
C ASN A 193 19.78 -3.01 5.14
N GLU A 194 19.10 -3.63 6.10
CA GLU A 194 18.30 -4.82 5.85
C GLU A 194 17.27 -4.55 4.74
N LYS A 195 17.40 -5.28 3.63
CA LYS A 195 16.58 -5.05 2.42
C LYS A 195 15.15 -5.51 2.58
N SER A 196 14.94 -6.57 3.35
CA SER A 196 13.62 -7.14 3.58
C SER A 196 13.45 -7.48 5.06
N ALA A 197 12.58 -6.75 5.73
CA ALA A 197 12.20 -7.05 7.11
C ALA A 197 10.97 -7.98 7.21
N GLY A 198 10.45 -8.47 6.08
CA GLY A 198 9.30 -9.39 6.07
C GLY A 198 9.63 -10.75 6.69
N LEU A 199 8.70 -11.29 7.49
CA LEU A 199 8.85 -12.47 8.35
C LEU A 199 9.50 -13.66 7.63
N LYS A 200 8.92 -14.09 6.53
CA LYS A 200 9.38 -15.31 5.82
C LYS A 200 10.78 -15.14 5.24
N GLN A 201 11.10 -13.95 4.73
CA GLN A 201 12.45 -13.69 4.22
C GLN A 201 13.47 -13.65 5.36
N GLN A 202 13.15 -12.98 6.47
CA GLN A 202 14.02 -12.95 7.65
C GLN A 202 14.24 -14.36 8.23
N TYR A 203 13.19 -15.19 8.28
CA TYR A 203 13.30 -16.56 8.76
C TYR A 203 14.24 -17.40 7.86
N ILE A 204 14.09 -17.32 6.53
CA ILE A 204 14.94 -17.99 5.56
C ILE A 204 16.40 -17.54 5.70
N ASP A 205 16.63 -16.25 5.78
CA ASP A 205 17.98 -15.67 5.79
C ASP A 205 18.72 -15.89 7.11
N LYS A 206 18.02 -15.97 8.24
CA LYS A 206 18.65 -15.96 9.57
C LYS A 206 18.49 -17.28 10.33
N ILE A 207 17.46 -18.08 10.04
CA ILE A 207 17.12 -19.29 10.83
C ILE A 207 17.23 -20.57 10.01
N ASP A 208 16.51 -20.67 8.90
CA ASP A 208 16.42 -21.90 8.10
C ASP A 208 16.41 -21.60 6.61
N SER A 209 17.58 -21.64 6.00
CA SER A 209 17.77 -21.41 4.56
C SER A 209 17.16 -22.52 3.66
N SER A 210 16.75 -23.64 4.25
CA SER A 210 16.06 -24.71 3.52
C SER A 210 14.55 -24.49 3.37
N GLN A 211 14.01 -23.49 4.10
CA GLN A 211 12.60 -23.15 4.03
C GLN A 211 12.24 -22.62 2.65
N GLU A 212 11.27 -23.25 1.99
CA GLU A 212 10.72 -22.76 0.73
C GLU A 212 9.98 -21.43 0.92
N LYS A 213 10.18 -20.52 -0.02
CA LYS A 213 9.48 -19.22 0.00
C LYS A 213 8.06 -19.39 -0.51
N TYR A 214 7.10 -18.90 0.27
CA TYR A 214 5.68 -18.87 -0.09
C TYR A 214 5.02 -17.57 0.37
N SER A 215 3.85 -17.26 -0.17
CA SER A 215 3.02 -16.13 0.25
C SER A 215 1.56 -16.55 0.32
N ILE A 216 0.79 -15.86 1.14
CA ILE A 216 -0.65 -16.07 1.27
C ILE A 216 -1.36 -15.88 -0.07
N ASP A 217 -1.02 -14.83 -0.82
CA ASP A 217 -1.58 -14.55 -2.15
C ASP A 217 -1.35 -15.70 -3.14
N HIS A 218 -0.21 -16.38 -3.06
CA HIS A 218 0.09 -17.52 -3.93
C HIS A 218 -0.65 -18.79 -3.52
N LEU A 219 -0.74 -19.05 -2.22
CA LEU A 219 -1.40 -20.26 -1.71
C LEU A 219 -2.92 -20.20 -1.86
N PHE A 220 -3.52 -19.03 -1.66
CA PHE A 220 -4.96 -18.82 -1.61
C PHE A 220 -5.48 -17.92 -2.72
N GLU A 221 -4.82 -17.92 -3.89
CA GLU A 221 -5.15 -17.05 -5.01
C GLU A 221 -6.62 -17.19 -5.46
N GLY A 222 -7.34 -16.07 -5.45
CA GLY A 222 -8.69 -15.97 -5.99
C GLY A 222 -9.77 -16.68 -5.17
N ILE A 223 -9.53 -16.90 -3.87
CA ILE A 223 -10.53 -17.40 -2.91
C ILE A 223 -10.65 -16.46 -1.71
N GLU A 224 -11.82 -16.39 -1.09
CA GLU A 224 -11.99 -15.76 0.21
C GLU A 224 -11.47 -16.70 1.31
N TYR A 225 -10.63 -16.18 2.20
CA TYR A 225 -9.98 -16.97 3.26
C TYR A 225 -11.00 -17.65 4.17
N ALA A 226 -12.15 -17.01 4.38
CA ALA A 226 -13.25 -17.57 5.15
C ALA A 226 -13.77 -18.93 4.62
N LEU A 227 -13.64 -19.19 3.30
CA LEU A 227 -14.09 -20.42 2.66
C LEU A 227 -13.08 -21.57 2.79
N VAL A 228 -11.84 -21.28 3.20
CA VAL A 228 -10.81 -22.31 3.33
C VAL A 228 -11.04 -23.11 4.61
N ASP A 229 -10.89 -24.43 4.52
CA ASP A 229 -10.95 -25.32 5.66
C ASP A 229 -9.97 -24.86 6.77
N PRO A 230 -10.42 -24.64 8.02
CA PRO A 230 -9.57 -24.15 9.11
C PRO A 230 -8.33 -25.00 9.38
N ASP A 231 -8.41 -26.34 9.23
CA ASP A 231 -7.26 -27.22 9.42
C ASP A 231 -6.20 -27.03 8.30
N ILE A 232 -6.62 -26.65 7.10
CA ILE A 232 -5.72 -26.33 5.97
C ILE A 232 -5.18 -24.91 6.11
N PHE A 233 -6.03 -23.94 6.48
CA PHE A 233 -5.62 -22.55 6.68
C PHE A 233 -4.60 -22.42 7.83
N ALA A 234 -4.78 -23.20 8.90
CA ALA A 234 -3.90 -23.24 10.06
C ALA A 234 -2.44 -23.61 9.71
N LEU A 235 -2.21 -24.43 8.70
CA LEU A 235 -0.85 -24.79 8.28
C LEU A 235 -0.05 -23.56 7.81
N TYR A 236 -0.73 -22.58 7.20
CA TYR A 236 -0.13 -21.31 6.85
C TYR A 236 -0.08 -20.39 8.09
N ALA A 237 -1.23 -20.14 8.69
CA ALA A 237 -1.44 -19.16 9.73
C ALA A 237 -0.58 -19.43 10.99
N ALA A 238 -0.68 -20.62 11.57
CA ALA A 238 0.04 -20.96 12.80
C ALA A 238 1.58 -20.98 12.64
N THR A 239 2.08 -21.17 11.41
CA THR A 239 3.52 -21.19 11.15
C THR A 239 4.15 -19.80 11.31
N ASP A 240 3.42 -18.71 11.06
CA ASP A 240 3.92 -17.36 11.17
C ASP A 240 4.24 -16.98 12.63
N SER A 241 3.42 -17.38 13.60
CA SER A 241 3.72 -17.19 15.02
C SER A 241 4.96 -17.99 15.50
N TYR A 242 5.16 -19.22 14.97
CA TYR A 242 6.36 -20.00 15.23
C TYR A 242 7.62 -19.30 14.66
N MET A 243 7.57 -18.88 13.40
CA MET A 243 8.70 -18.18 12.76
C MET A 243 9.04 -16.88 13.51
N THR A 244 8.03 -16.15 13.96
CA THR A 244 8.18 -14.92 14.77
C THR A 244 8.91 -15.22 16.07
N TYR A 245 8.56 -16.29 16.79
CA TYR A 245 9.23 -16.67 18.02
C TYR A 245 10.69 -17.08 17.79
N ARG A 246 10.97 -17.85 16.73
CA ARG A 246 12.35 -18.25 16.38
C ARG A 246 13.23 -17.05 15.99
N LEU A 247 12.66 -16.07 15.30
CA LEU A 247 13.36 -14.80 15.02
C LEU A 247 13.62 -14.00 16.29
N TYR A 248 12.67 -13.98 17.23
CA TYR A 248 12.90 -13.36 18.54
C TYR A 248 14.09 -13.98 19.28
N GLU A 249 14.18 -15.32 19.34
CA GLU A 249 15.30 -16.00 19.98
C GLU A 249 16.63 -15.59 19.32
N TRP A 250 16.69 -15.64 18.00
CA TRP A 250 17.87 -15.26 17.23
C TRP A 250 18.24 -13.77 17.45
N GLN A 251 17.28 -12.88 17.41
CA GLN A 251 17.50 -11.44 17.61
C GLN A 251 17.96 -11.15 19.04
N LYS A 252 17.37 -11.80 20.03
CA LYS A 252 17.77 -11.67 21.45
C LYS A 252 19.25 -11.98 21.61
N GLU A 253 19.73 -13.11 21.09
CA GLU A 253 21.14 -13.45 21.10
C GLU A 253 22.03 -12.39 20.44
N ARG A 254 21.57 -11.76 19.36
CA ARG A 254 22.32 -10.70 18.66
C ARG A 254 22.36 -9.41 19.47
N PHE A 255 21.28 -9.03 20.11
CA PHE A 255 21.27 -7.85 20.98
C PHE A 255 22.10 -8.03 22.27
N GLU A 256 22.31 -9.27 22.72
CA GLU A 256 23.14 -9.59 23.90
C GLU A 256 24.66 -9.63 23.56
N LEU A 257 25.06 -9.45 22.31
CA LEU A 257 26.46 -9.39 21.91
C LEU A 257 27.14 -8.13 22.50
N PRO A 258 28.44 -8.25 22.96
CA PRO A 258 29.21 -7.11 23.43
C PRO A 258 29.24 -5.96 22.40
N GLY A 259 28.94 -4.75 22.83
CA GLY A 259 28.88 -3.56 21.99
C GLY A 259 27.50 -3.25 21.42
N HIS A 260 26.50 -4.11 21.63
CA HIS A 260 25.13 -3.90 21.19
C HIS A 260 24.21 -3.29 22.28
N GLU A 261 24.72 -2.93 23.43
CA GLU A 261 23.94 -2.43 24.57
C GLU A 261 23.13 -1.17 24.21
N ARG A 262 23.71 -0.29 23.39
CA ARG A 262 23.01 0.91 22.88
C ARG A 262 21.92 0.58 21.90
N LEU A 263 22.14 -0.38 21.00
CA LEU A 263 21.12 -0.86 20.06
C LEU A 263 19.97 -1.50 20.81
N TYR A 264 20.27 -2.36 21.80
CA TYR A 264 19.25 -2.97 22.65
C TYR A 264 18.46 -1.92 23.43
N SER A 265 19.14 -0.93 24.00
CA SER A 265 18.49 0.18 24.71
C SER A 265 17.59 1.00 23.77
N LEU A 266 18.04 1.34 22.56
CA LEU A 266 17.24 2.01 21.54
C LEU A 266 15.99 1.17 21.22
N PHE A 267 16.20 -0.10 20.89
CA PHE A 267 15.11 -1.01 20.54
C PHE A 267 14.06 -1.12 21.64
N ARG A 268 14.49 -1.38 22.89
CA ARG A 268 13.57 -1.63 24.01
C ARG A 268 12.91 -0.40 24.60
N ASN A 269 13.62 0.74 24.63
CA ASN A 269 13.17 1.93 25.35
C ASN A 269 12.59 3.01 24.42
N VAL A 270 12.78 2.89 23.09
CA VAL A 270 12.28 3.85 22.13
C VAL A 270 11.41 3.15 21.07
N GLU A 271 12.00 2.21 20.32
CA GLU A 271 11.37 1.69 19.10
C GLU A 271 10.17 0.80 19.39
N VAL A 272 10.26 -0.11 20.36
CA VAL A 272 9.11 -0.96 20.72
C VAL A 272 8.00 -0.15 21.41
N PRO A 273 8.27 0.74 22.38
CA PRO A 273 7.22 1.54 23.02
C PRO A 273 6.47 2.47 22.07
N VAL A 274 7.07 2.91 20.97
CA VAL A 274 6.42 3.83 20.03
C VAL A 274 5.44 3.12 19.06
N ILE A 275 5.48 1.78 18.96
CA ILE A 275 4.60 1.01 18.09
C ILE A 275 3.11 1.28 18.39
N ILE A 276 2.72 1.19 19.67
CA ILE A 276 1.33 1.40 20.10
C ILE A 276 0.86 2.84 19.85
N PRO A 277 1.59 3.90 20.24
CA PRO A 277 1.23 5.26 19.85
C PRO A 277 1.03 5.47 18.35
N ILE A 278 1.87 4.86 17.50
CA ILE A 278 1.71 4.95 16.05
C ILE A 278 0.41 4.23 15.61
N ALA A 279 0.14 3.03 16.14
CA ALA A 279 -1.09 2.30 15.87
C ALA A 279 -2.34 3.14 16.24
N GLU A 280 -2.31 3.78 17.42
CA GLU A 280 -3.39 4.66 17.88
C GLU A 280 -3.59 5.88 16.97
N MET A 281 -2.49 6.48 16.51
CA MET A 281 -2.56 7.58 15.53
C MET A 281 -3.18 7.13 14.20
N GLU A 282 -2.80 5.96 13.70
CA GLU A 282 -3.37 5.39 12.48
C GLU A 282 -4.85 5.06 12.62
N MET A 283 -5.26 4.48 13.75
CA MET A 283 -6.68 4.17 14.02
C MET A 283 -7.51 5.45 14.25
N THR A 284 -6.96 6.46 14.93
CA THR A 284 -7.64 7.72 15.18
C THR A 284 -7.85 8.51 13.89
N GLY A 285 -6.82 8.60 13.04
CA GLY A 285 -6.86 9.40 11.82
C GLY A 285 -6.98 10.90 12.06
N VAL A 286 -7.06 11.66 10.98
CA VAL A 286 -7.13 13.12 10.97
C VAL A 286 -8.50 13.56 10.48
N GLU A 287 -9.17 14.40 11.23
CA GLU A 287 -10.46 14.99 10.86
C GLU A 287 -10.31 15.96 9.69
N VAL A 288 -11.26 15.91 8.76
CA VAL A 288 -11.28 16.76 7.57
C VAL A 288 -12.54 17.63 7.57
N ASP A 289 -12.34 18.93 7.61
CA ASP A 289 -13.42 19.90 7.38
C ASP A 289 -13.82 19.87 5.90
N GLN A 290 -14.92 19.16 5.61
CA GLN A 290 -15.41 18.95 4.24
C GLN A 290 -15.87 20.25 3.57
N GLU A 291 -16.46 21.17 4.33
CA GLU A 291 -16.96 22.44 3.79
C GLU A 291 -15.78 23.34 3.41
N TYR A 292 -14.81 23.47 4.32
CA TYR A 292 -13.60 24.23 4.04
C TYR A 292 -12.78 23.62 2.90
N ALA A 293 -12.65 22.30 2.84
CA ALA A 293 -11.97 21.60 1.74
C ALA A 293 -12.65 21.89 0.39
N GLN A 294 -13.98 21.93 0.32
CA GLN A 294 -14.71 22.29 -0.90
C GLN A 294 -14.49 23.77 -1.29
N LEU A 295 -14.45 24.68 -0.32
CA LEU A 295 -14.11 26.08 -0.58
C LEU A 295 -12.69 26.22 -1.16
N LEU A 296 -11.72 25.49 -0.60
CA LEU A 296 -10.34 25.48 -1.10
C LEU A 296 -10.27 24.89 -2.51
N SER A 297 -10.94 23.77 -2.77
CA SER A 297 -11.01 23.16 -4.09
C SER A 297 -11.51 24.15 -5.13
N ASN A 298 -12.65 24.80 -4.87
CA ASN A 298 -13.23 25.80 -5.78
C ASN A 298 -12.29 26.99 -6.01
N LYS A 299 -11.62 27.48 -4.97
CA LYS A 299 -10.67 28.59 -5.05
C LYS A 299 -9.46 28.24 -5.91
N TYR A 300 -8.88 27.07 -5.69
CA TYR A 300 -7.64 26.68 -6.38
C TYR A 300 -7.89 26.22 -7.81
N HIS A 301 -9.03 25.61 -8.11
CA HIS A 301 -9.46 25.34 -9.48
C HIS A 301 -9.62 26.66 -10.27
N LYS A 302 -10.27 27.71 -9.72
CA LYS A 302 -10.35 29.02 -10.36
C LYS A 302 -8.98 29.63 -10.62
N LYS A 303 -8.02 29.44 -9.69
CA LYS A 303 -6.65 29.92 -9.88
C LYS A 303 -5.98 29.17 -11.02
N LEU A 304 -6.15 27.86 -11.11
CA LEU A 304 -5.62 27.01 -12.19
C LEU A 304 -6.23 27.42 -13.53
N ASP A 305 -7.55 27.63 -13.60
CA ASP A 305 -8.26 28.12 -14.79
C ASP A 305 -7.70 29.44 -15.31
N SER A 306 -7.39 30.38 -14.37
CA SER A 306 -6.75 31.66 -14.73
C SER A 306 -5.36 31.49 -15.32
N ILE A 307 -4.59 30.50 -14.82
CA ILE A 307 -3.26 30.19 -15.36
C ILE A 307 -3.40 29.53 -16.73
N ASP A 308 -4.32 28.59 -16.88
CA ASP A 308 -4.59 27.92 -18.15
C ASP A 308 -5.07 28.91 -19.23
N ALA A 309 -5.90 29.88 -18.87
CA ALA A 309 -6.30 30.95 -19.78
C ALA A 309 -5.10 31.79 -20.27
N LYS A 310 -4.14 32.12 -19.38
CA LYS A 310 -2.91 32.82 -19.77
C LYS A 310 -2.01 31.98 -20.68
N ILE A 311 -1.87 30.67 -20.38
CA ILE A 311 -1.10 29.75 -21.24
C ILE A 311 -1.75 29.65 -22.61
N ASN A 312 -3.09 29.54 -22.67
CA ASN A 312 -3.82 29.46 -23.94
C ASN A 312 -3.66 30.74 -24.75
N ALA A 313 -3.58 31.93 -24.14
CA ALA A 313 -3.28 33.17 -24.83
C ALA A 313 -1.85 33.17 -25.47
N GLU A 314 -0.84 32.72 -24.71
CA GLU A 314 0.51 32.53 -25.23
C GLU A 314 0.57 31.52 -26.38
N LEU A 315 -0.20 30.42 -26.30
CA LEU A 315 -0.28 29.42 -27.37
C LEU A 315 -1.03 29.94 -28.59
N LEU A 316 -2.01 30.83 -28.42
CA LEU A 316 -2.71 31.47 -29.52
C LEU A 316 -1.75 32.37 -30.33
N ASP A 317 -0.85 33.08 -29.67
CA ASP A 317 0.18 33.89 -30.34
C ASP A 317 1.19 33.02 -31.10
N LEU A 318 1.29 31.73 -30.76
CA LEU A 318 2.15 30.78 -31.45
C LEU A 318 1.44 29.98 -32.55
N LYS A 319 0.15 30.22 -32.76
CA LYS A 319 -0.70 29.41 -33.66
C LYS A 319 -0.13 29.28 -35.07
N ASP A 320 0.33 30.38 -35.67
CA ASP A 320 0.87 30.38 -37.02
C ASP A 320 2.18 29.56 -37.09
N LYS A 321 3.05 29.71 -36.11
CA LYS A 321 4.29 28.91 -36.02
C LYS A 321 4.00 27.41 -35.86
N ILE A 322 2.98 27.07 -35.09
CA ILE A 322 2.55 25.68 -34.93
C ILE A 322 2.00 25.14 -36.23
N ALA A 323 1.17 25.90 -36.94
CA ALA A 323 0.61 25.55 -38.23
C ALA A 323 1.69 25.35 -39.32
N GLU A 324 2.64 26.27 -39.43
CA GLU A 324 3.77 26.14 -40.33
C GLU A 324 4.61 24.90 -40.04
N TRP A 325 4.92 24.67 -38.75
CA TRP A 325 5.70 23.51 -38.36
C TRP A 325 4.98 22.19 -38.68
N ARG A 326 3.67 22.11 -38.52
CA ARG A 326 2.86 20.92 -38.87
C ARG A 326 2.98 20.51 -40.35
N LEU A 327 3.34 21.44 -41.23
CA LEU A 327 3.54 21.20 -42.67
C LEU A 327 4.96 20.70 -43.01
N THR A 328 5.89 20.70 -42.08
CA THR A 328 7.28 20.28 -42.32
C THR A 328 7.41 18.76 -42.45
N GLU A 329 8.40 18.31 -43.20
CA GLU A 329 8.75 16.89 -43.32
C GLU A 329 9.13 16.28 -41.97
N ASP A 330 9.92 17.02 -41.13
CA ASP A 330 10.32 16.56 -39.79
C ASP A 330 9.11 16.30 -38.87
N ALA A 331 8.07 17.13 -38.95
CA ALA A 331 6.85 16.96 -38.18
C ALA A 331 6.10 15.66 -38.55
N ASN A 332 6.15 15.30 -39.82
CA ASN A 332 5.38 14.17 -40.38
C ASN A 332 6.22 12.89 -40.58
N PHE A 333 7.49 12.93 -40.20
CA PHE A 333 8.36 11.75 -40.26
C PHE A 333 7.95 10.70 -39.22
N HIS A 334 7.80 9.44 -39.66
CA HIS A 334 7.51 8.29 -38.82
C HIS A 334 8.77 7.51 -38.49
N PRO A 335 9.38 7.72 -37.32
CA PRO A 335 10.57 6.98 -36.91
C PRO A 335 10.23 5.50 -36.65
N LEU A 336 11.21 4.62 -36.87
CA LEU A 336 11.09 3.23 -36.48
C LEU A 336 11.27 3.08 -34.97
N ALA A 337 10.62 2.10 -34.38
CA ALA A 337 10.78 1.76 -32.98
C ALA A 337 12.24 1.41 -32.65
N THR A 338 12.73 1.81 -31.49
CA THR A 338 14.11 1.51 -31.03
C THR A 338 14.30 0.05 -30.61
N LYS A 339 13.22 -0.68 -30.38
CA LYS A 339 13.21 -2.11 -30.03
C LYS A 339 12.23 -2.83 -30.93
N PRO A 340 12.56 -4.04 -31.38
CA PRO A 340 11.64 -4.85 -32.18
C PRO A 340 10.43 -5.31 -31.33
N ASN A 341 9.32 -5.60 -32.01
CA ASN A 341 8.17 -6.26 -31.41
C ASN A 341 8.48 -7.75 -31.10
N LYS A 342 7.48 -8.48 -30.60
CA LYS A 342 7.60 -9.92 -30.29
C LYS A 342 7.94 -10.80 -31.51
N ASN A 343 7.72 -10.28 -32.71
CA ASN A 343 8.02 -10.96 -33.99
C ASN A 343 9.38 -10.53 -34.57
N GLY A 344 10.16 -9.70 -33.89
CA GLY A 344 11.45 -9.19 -34.36
C GLY A 344 11.37 -8.00 -35.34
N GLU A 345 10.21 -7.39 -35.52
CA GLU A 345 9.99 -6.29 -36.47
C GLU A 345 10.07 -4.92 -35.80
N TYR A 346 10.71 -3.95 -36.48
CA TYR A 346 10.74 -2.54 -36.06
C TYR A 346 9.55 -1.79 -36.70
N LEU A 347 8.48 -1.60 -35.93
CA LEU A 347 7.30 -0.92 -36.41
C LEU A 347 7.44 0.61 -36.46
N PRO A 348 6.84 1.30 -37.43
CA PRO A 348 6.78 2.75 -37.46
C PRO A 348 6.07 3.30 -36.21
N GLN A 349 6.65 4.34 -35.60
CA GLN A 349 6.03 5.08 -34.51
C GLN A 349 5.24 6.28 -35.04
N LYS A 350 4.34 6.81 -34.22
CA LYS A 350 3.63 8.05 -34.53
C LYS A 350 4.60 9.17 -34.84
N SER A 351 4.32 9.96 -35.86
CA SER A 351 5.05 11.19 -36.18
C SER A 351 4.88 12.19 -35.04
N LYS A 352 5.76 13.20 -34.97
CA LYS A 352 5.65 14.29 -33.98
C LYS A 352 4.34 15.06 -34.12
N ASN A 353 3.87 15.24 -35.36
CA ASN A 353 2.61 15.90 -35.64
C ASN A 353 1.41 15.12 -35.09
N GLU A 354 1.40 13.79 -35.24
CA GLU A 354 0.35 12.92 -34.65
C GLU A 354 0.41 12.87 -33.11
N GLN A 355 1.58 13.16 -32.54
CA GLN A 355 1.74 13.22 -31.08
C GLN A 355 1.32 14.58 -30.48
N LEU A 356 1.27 15.63 -31.29
CA LEU A 356 0.90 16.99 -30.86
C LEU A 356 -0.62 17.18 -31.04
N GLU A 357 -1.35 17.07 -29.93
CA GLU A 357 -2.81 17.28 -29.88
C GLU A 357 -3.17 18.75 -30.15
N ASP A 358 -4.44 18.99 -30.43
CA ASP A 358 -5.03 20.33 -30.52
C ASP A 358 -6.34 20.33 -29.68
N PRO A 359 -6.36 21.02 -28.54
CA PRO A 359 -5.30 21.83 -27.94
C PRO A 359 -4.13 20.97 -27.38
N ILE A 360 -2.94 21.60 -27.27
CA ILE A 360 -1.75 20.95 -26.73
C ILE A 360 -1.99 20.48 -25.30
N ASN A 361 -1.69 19.21 -25.02
CA ASN A 361 -1.79 18.67 -23.68
C ASN A 361 -0.60 19.14 -22.78
N LEU A 362 -0.89 20.10 -21.92
CA LEU A 362 0.10 20.72 -21.01
C LEU A 362 0.66 19.77 -19.95
N ALA A 363 0.01 18.61 -19.72
CA ALA A 363 0.49 17.58 -18.83
C ALA A 363 1.46 16.59 -19.53
N SER A 364 1.55 16.62 -20.87
CA SER A 364 2.37 15.71 -21.64
C SER A 364 3.80 16.24 -21.83
N PRO A 365 4.83 15.61 -21.22
CA PRO A 365 6.22 16.00 -21.45
C PRO A 365 6.62 15.90 -22.93
N THR A 366 6.05 14.94 -23.67
CA THR A 366 6.33 14.74 -25.10
C THR A 366 5.81 15.92 -25.93
N GLN A 367 4.57 16.34 -25.71
CA GLN A 367 3.99 17.46 -26.44
C GLN A 367 4.68 18.79 -26.12
N LEU A 368 5.03 19.02 -24.84
CA LEU A 368 5.82 20.16 -24.44
C LEU A 368 7.23 20.11 -25.04
N ALA A 369 7.85 18.94 -25.17
CA ALA A 369 9.15 18.82 -25.83
C ALA A 369 9.05 19.16 -27.32
N ILE A 370 7.98 18.80 -28.02
CA ILE A 370 7.72 19.20 -29.40
C ILE A 370 7.57 20.72 -29.47
N LEU A 371 6.77 21.32 -28.61
CA LEU A 371 6.58 22.78 -28.56
C LEU A 371 7.90 23.51 -28.36
N PHE A 372 8.67 23.17 -27.33
CA PHE A 372 9.89 23.91 -27.01
C PHE A 372 11.05 23.64 -27.97
N TYR A 373 11.32 22.40 -28.34
CA TYR A 373 12.51 22.03 -29.08
C TYR A 373 12.31 21.94 -30.59
N ASP A 374 11.11 21.52 -31.05
CA ASP A 374 10.87 21.42 -32.49
C ASP A 374 10.21 22.67 -33.08
N ILE A 375 9.28 23.31 -32.36
CA ILE A 375 8.56 24.49 -32.86
C ILE A 375 9.30 25.79 -32.47
N LEU A 376 9.61 25.97 -31.18
CA LEU A 376 10.26 27.18 -30.68
C LEU A 376 11.79 27.15 -30.80
N LYS A 377 12.39 26.03 -31.22
CA LYS A 377 13.83 25.84 -31.41
C LYS A 377 14.67 26.22 -30.18
N CYS A 378 14.17 25.95 -28.97
CA CYS A 378 14.92 26.19 -27.75
C CYS A 378 16.17 25.31 -27.69
N PRO A 379 17.31 25.82 -27.23
CA PRO A 379 18.52 25.02 -27.09
C PRO A 379 18.39 24.01 -25.95
N PRO A 380 18.97 22.80 -26.10
CA PRO A 380 19.04 21.84 -25.00
C PRO A 380 19.72 22.42 -23.77
N VAL A 381 19.17 22.16 -22.59
CA VAL A 381 19.71 22.61 -21.29
C VAL A 381 20.62 21.54 -20.67
N ASP A 382 20.13 20.31 -20.62
CA ASP A 382 20.89 19.15 -20.11
C ASP A 382 21.29 18.21 -21.26
N LYS A 383 22.61 17.92 -21.35
CA LYS A 383 23.12 16.98 -22.37
C LYS A 383 22.61 15.55 -22.18
N LYS A 384 22.31 15.14 -20.96
CA LYS A 384 21.77 13.81 -20.66
C LYS A 384 20.27 13.70 -20.97
N LYS A 385 19.55 14.83 -20.90
CA LYS A 385 18.13 14.94 -21.20
C LYS A 385 17.86 16.11 -22.15
N PRO A 386 18.32 16.03 -23.41
CA PRO A 386 18.36 17.19 -24.32
C PRO A 386 16.97 17.74 -24.67
N ARG A 387 15.92 17.01 -24.40
CA ARG A 387 14.52 17.42 -24.61
C ARG A 387 13.72 17.44 -23.30
N GLY A 388 14.40 17.70 -22.18
CA GLY A 388 13.76 17.81 -20.88
C GLY A 388 12.82 19.03 -20.81
N THR A 389 11.68 18.85 -20.17
CA THR A 389 10.68 19.91 -19.90
C THR A 389 10.39 20.01 -18.41
N GLY A 390 11.33 19.58 -17.57
CA GLY A 390 11.25 19.71 -16.12
C GLY A 390 11.37 21.18 -15.67
N GLU A 391 11.25 21.40 -14.39
CA GLU A 391 11.32 22.75 -13.80
C GLU A 391 12.68 23.42 -14.07
N THR A 392 13.77 22.67 -13.93
CA THR A 392 15.13 23.16 -14.18
C THR A 392 15.32 23.61 -15.62
N GLU A 393 14.84 22.81 -16.58
CA GLU A 393 14.93 23.12 -18.00
C GLU A 393 14.05 24.32 -18.35
N LEU A 394 12.81 24.38 -17.86
CA LEU A 394 11.92 25.51 -18.12
C LEU A 394 12.46 26.82 -17.52
N LYS A 395 13.05 26.81 -16.32
CA LYS A 395 13.71 27.95 -15.71
C LYS A 395 14.88 28.44 -16.56
N ALA A 396 15.72 27.53 -17.06
CA ALA A 396 16.86 27.89 -17.90
C ALA A 396 16.43 28.44 -19.26
N ILE A 397 15.39 27.91 -19.89
CA ILE A 397 14.80 28.42 -21.14
C ILE A 397 14.23 29.83 -20.91
N GLU A 398 13.48 30.02 -19.82
CA GLU A 398 12.92 31.32 -19.47
C GLU A 398 14.01 32.39 -19.30
N GLN A 399 15.08 32.07 -18.55
CA GLN A 399 16.19 33.02 -18.35
C GLN A 399 16.88 33.45 -19.65
N LYS A 400 17.04 32.50 -20.59
CA LYS A 400 17.72 32.74 -21.87
C LYS A 400 16.84 33.40 -22.89
N LEU A 401 15.61 32.96 -23.07
CA LEU A 401 14.72 33.33 -24.18
C LEU A 401 13.55 34.21 -23.74
N LYS A 402 13.38 34.43 -22.43
CA LYS A 402 12.33 35.28 -21.85
C LYS A 402 10.92 34.88 -22.31
N LEU A 403 10.66 33.55 -22.41
CA LEU A 403 9.37 33.02 -22.82
C LEU A 403 8.42 32.96 -21.60
N PRO A 404 7.34 33.78 -21.54
CA PRO A 404 6.44 33.82 -20.37
C PRO A 404 5.78 32.49 -20.08
N ILE A 405 5.49 31.68 -21.11
CA ILE A 405 4.88 30.38 -21.00
C ILE A 405 5.65 29.43 -20.08
N CYS A 406 6.98 29.58 -19.96
CA CYS A 406 7.78 28.72 -19.07
C CYS A 406 7.41 28.93 -17.59
N LYS A 407 7.24 30.16 -17.13
CA LYS A 407 6.82 30.49 -15.77
C LYS A 407 5.42 30.00 -15.50
N LEU A 408 4.52 30.22 -16.45
CA LEU A 408 3.12 29.78 -16.33
C LEU A 408 3.01 28.24 -16.23
N LEU A 409 3.81 27.48 -17.01
CA LEU A 409 3.84 26.03 -16.94
C LEU A 409 4.41 25.52 -15.60
N ILE A 410 5.41 26.18 -15.02
CA ILE A 410 5.93 25.82 -13.69
C ILE A 410 4.85 26.07 -12.65
N GLU A 411 4.26 27.29 -12.61
CA GLU A 411 3.18 27.63 -11.70
C GLU A 411 1.99 26.68 -11.85
N ARG A 412 1.59 26.35 -13.09
CA ARG A 412 0.54 25.38 -13.36
C ARG A 412 0.81 24.01 -12.73
N ARG A 413 2.03 23.50 -12.90
CA ARG A 413 2.42 22.19 -12.36
C ARG A 413 2.38 22.14 -10.85
N GLU A 414 2.80 23.20 -10.18
CA GLU A 414 2.71 23.32 -8.72
C GLU A 414 1.25 23.26 -8.26
N TRP A 415 0.36 24.04 -8.90
CA TRP A 415 -1.06 24.02 -8.57
C TRP A 415 -1.74 22.70 -8.90
N VAL A 416 -1.47 22.12 -10.07
CA VAL A 416 -2.01 20.80 -10.44
C VAL A 416 -1.59 19.75 -9.42
N LYS A 417 -0.30 19.74 -9.02
CA LYS A 417 0.19 18.79 -8.01
C LYS A 417 -0.52 18.99 -6.68
N LEU A 418 -0.65 20.23 -6.21
CA LEU A 418 -1.32 20.52 -4.95
C LEU A 418 -2.79 20.08 -4.98
N ILE A 419 -3.51 20.43 -6.04
CA ILE A 419 -4.92 20.10 -6.21
C ILE A 419 -5.12 18.57 -6.28
N THR A 420 -4.39 17.91 -7.19
CA THR A 420 -4.61 16.48 -7.45
C THR A 420 -4.02 15.55 -6.39
N THR A 421 -3.07 16.03 -5.58
CA THR A 421 -2.46 15.21 -4.53
C THR A 421 -3.15 15.39 -3.18
N TYR A 422 -3.60 16.61 -2.87
CA TYR A 422 -4.11 16.93 -1.54
C TYR A 422 -5.53 17.50 -1.55
N ILE A 423 -5.76 18.60 -2.27
CA ILE A 423 -6.99 19.39 -2.14
C ILE A 423 -8.24 18.59 -2.49
N ASP A 424 -8.22 17.86 -3.62
CA ASP A 424 -9.36 17.08 -4.07
C ASP A 424 -9.34 15.64 -3.50
N VAL A 425 -8.16 15.13 -3.14
CA VAL A 425 -7.99 13.73 -2.74
C VAL A 425 -8.30 13.52 -1.26
N ILE A 426 -7.82 14.42 -0.37
CA ILE A 426 -8.02 14.27 1.08
C ILE A 426 -9.51 14.21 1.46
N PRO A 427 -10.39 15.13 0.98
CA PRO A 427 -11.81 15.06 1.30
C PRO A 427 -12.49 13.77 0.80
N GLU A 428 -12.08 13.27 -0.38
CA GLU A 428 -12.63 12.03 -0.93
C GLU A 428 -12.15 10.81 -0.15
N LEU A 429 -10.90 10.80 0.32
CA LEU A 429 -10.38 9.75 1.17
C LEU A 429 -11.09 9.70 2.52
N ALA A 430 -11.41 10.86 3.12
CA ALA A 430 -12.12 10.94 4.38
C ALA A 430 -13.49 10.24 4.34
N LYS A 431 -14.13 10.17 3.15
CA LYS A 431 -15.41 9.48 2.96
C LYS A 431 -15.33 7.95 3.01
N ARG A 432 -14.11 7.38 3.04
CA ARG A 432 -13.93 5.90 3.13
C ARG A 432 -14.37 5.36 4.48
N TRP A 433 -14.23 6.15 5.52
CA TRP A 433 -14.54 5.74 6.89
C TRP A 433 -15.78 6.48 7.40
N PRO A 434 -16.62 5.80 8.19
CA PRO A 434 -17.89 6.37 8.66
C PRO A 434 -17.71 7.63 9.51
N ASP A 435 -16.55 7.80 10.13
CA ASP A 435 -16.21 8.95 10.99
C ASP A 435 -15.66 10.17 10.23
N GLY A 436 -15.54 10.08 8.89
CA GLY A 436 -15.06 11.18 8.07
C GLY A 436 -13.58 11.55 8.26
N ARG A 437 -12.78 10.68 8.86
CA ARG A 437 -11.35 10.90 9.11
C ARG A 437 -10.49 10.27 8.04
N VAL A 438 -9.39 10.92 7.68
CA VAL A 438 -8.35 10.35 6.81
C VAL A 438 -7.34 9.59 7.64
N ARG A 439 -6.99 8.41 7.18
CA ARG A 439 -5.96 7.56 7.78
C ARG A 439 -4.83 7.33 6.81
N THR A 440 -3.62 7.16 7.35
CA THR A 440 -2.40 6.85 6.61
C THR A 440 -1.58 5.86 7.41
N HIS A 441 -0.73 5.09 6.74
CA HIS A 441 0.23 4.23 7.43
C HIS A 441 1.52 4.97 7.70
N PHE A 442 1.98 4.92 8.95
CA PHE A 442 3.30 5.42 9.35
C PHE A 442 4.32 4.28 9.38
N ASN A 443 5.30 4.35 8.48
CA ASN A 443 6.41 3.41 8.47
C ASN A 443 7.49 3.89 9.44
N GLN A 444 7.68 3.19 10.53
CA GLN A 444 8.64 3.53 11.57
C GLN A 444 10.09 3.53 11.05
N TYR A 445 10.38 2.68 10.06
CA TYR A 445 11.68 2.56 9.40
C TYR A 445 11.61 2.85 7.90
N GLY A 446 10.85 3.87 7.52
CA GLY A 446 10.72 4.30 6.12
C GLY A 446 11.96 4.99 5.55
N ALA A 447 12.88 5.45 6.41
CA ALA A 447 14.11 6.12 6.00
C ALA A 447 15.30 5.67 6.85
N GLN A 448 16.49 5.56 6.24
CA GLN A 448 17.74 5.22 6.93
C GLN A 448 18.12 6.21 8.05
N THR A 449 17.61 7.43 7.99
CA THR A 449 17.84 8.48 8.99
C THR A 449 17.03 8.30 10.28
N GLY A 450 16.23 7.26 10.42
CA GLY A 450 15.31 7.03 11.54
C GLY A 450 14.05 7.93 11.51
N ARG A 451 13.82 8.68 10.40
CA ARG A 451 12.56 9.40 10.21
C ARG A 451 11.46 8.41 9.85
N MET A 452 10.28 8.62 10.41
CA MET A 452 9.08 7.95 9.93
C MET A 452 8.72 8.49 8.53
N SER A 453 8.13 7.64 7.72
CA SER A 453 7.46 8.05 6.49
C SER A 453 6.00 7.65 6.55
N SER A 454 5.14 8.39 5.88
CA SER A 454 3.75 8.00 5.71
C SER A 454 3.50 7.51 4.28
N SER A 455 2.57 6.56 4.15
CA SER A 455 2.18 5.98 2.86
C SER A 455 0.73 5.51 2.93
N ASP A 456 0.17 5.13 1.82
CA ASP A 456 -1.17 4.57 1.67
C ASP A 456 -2.22 4.95 2.73
N PRO A 457 -3.35 5.50 2.26
CA PRO A 457 -3.64 5.87 0.88
C PRO A 457 -3.02 7.20 0.45
N ILE A 458 -2.44 7.94 1.38
CA ILE A 458 -1.84 9.25 1.12
C ILE A 458 -0.61 9.48 2.01
N ASN A 459 0.35 10.20 1.50
CA ASN A 459 1.50 10.68 2.26
C ASN A 459 1.12 12.03 2.91
N LEU A 460 0.87 12.01 4.22
CA LEU A 460 0.52 13.18 5.03
C LEU A 460 1.75 13.91 5.54
#